data_0abaa534efe51bdf14d3858386a8d17b
#
_entry.id   0abaa534efe51bdf14d3858386a8d17b
#
_cell.length_a   1.000
_cell.length_b   1.000
_cell.length_c   1.000
_cell.angle_alpha   90.00
_cell.angle_beta   90.00
_cell.angle_gamma   90.00
#
_symmetry.space_group_name_H-M   'P 1'
#
loop_
_entity.id
_entity.type
_entity.pdbx_description
1 polymer ?
#
loop_
_entity_poly.entity_id
_entity_poly.type
_entity_poly.pdbx_seq_one_letter_code
_entity_poly.pdbx_strand_id
1 'polypeptide(L)'
;GAEVLNKEAKNTAPTDQQAADDTDKDNDGFPDGSYDLLMIGDSVSLRAVDTFDGVFPHSHIDAEKGRQFDAGRATFEGYIQQNLAGKIVVFALGTNGLVTDDQIDAIMADAGDKRIVVFVNTRSPQPWVGSTNQAIANAATRYKNVRVIDWYGYSANRNDLFDGDGTHLSTTGVTEYLNLIHDAVKKDLP
;
A
#
# COMPACT_ATOMS: atom_id res chain seq x y z
N GLY A 1 -18.85 6.51 3.59
CA GLY A 1 -19.59 6.33 4.82
C GLY A 1 -19.51 4.90 5.35
N ALA A 2 -20.35 4.58 6.32
CA ALA A 2 -20.34 3.27 6.97
C ALA A 2 -20.58 2.11 5.99
N GLU A 3 -21.42 2.32 5.00
CA GLU A 3 -21.70 1.33 3.97
C GLU A 3 -20.46 0.97 3.16
N VAL A 4 -19.67 1.96 2.78
CA VAL A 4 -18.41 1.75 2.06
C VAL A 4 -17.43 0.97 2.94
N LEU A 5 -17.29 1.35 4.21
CA LEU A 5 -16.40 0.67 5.14
C LEU A 5 -16.79 -0.79 5.36
N ASN A 6 -18.08 -1.09 5.48
CA ASN A 6 -18.57 -2.45 5.65
C ASN A 6 -18.29 -3.32 4.43
N LYS A 7 -18.43 -2.75 3.25
CA LYS A 7 -18.18 -3.43 1.99
C LYS A 7 -16.69 -3.74 1.82
N GLU A 8 -15.85 -2.76 2.14
CA GLU A 8 -14.39 -2.86 1.98
C GLU A 8 -13.76 -3.76 3.04
N ALA A 9 -14.37 -3.90 4.21
CA ALA A 9 -13.87 -4.76 5.28
C ALA A 9 -13.83 -6.24 4.87
N LYS A 10 -14.47 -6.63 3.78
CA LYS A 10 -14.38 -7.99 3.24
C LYS A 10 -13.12 -8.26 2.43
N ASN A 11 -12.35 -7.23 2.10
CA ASN A 11 -11.10 -7.40 1.36
C ASN A 11 -9.97 -7.74 2.32
N THR A 12 -9.90 -9.00 2.71
CA THR A 12 -8.94 -9.53 3.68
C THR A 12 -7.88 -10.38 2.99
N ALA A 13 -6.84 -10.74 3.76
CA ALA A 13 -5.80 -11.65 3.28
C ALA A 13 -6.41 -12.99 2.85
N PRO A 14 -5.85 -13.66 1.82
CA PRO A 14 -6.33 -14.98 1.42
C PRO A 14 -6.15 -16.00 2.53
N THR A 15 -6.96 -17.04 2.51
CA THR A 15 -6.86 -18.15 3.47
C THR A 15 -5.62 -18.99 3.18
N ASP A 16 -5.17 -19.76 4.17
CA ASP A 16 -4.01 -20.63 4.03
C ASP A 16 -4.16 -21.67 2.91
N GLN A 17 -5.40 -22.09 2.63
CA GLN A 17 -5.69 -23.03 1.55
C GLN A 17 -5.48 -22.42 0.15
N GLN A 18 -5.30 -21.13 0.08
CA GLN A 18 -5.12 -20.38 -1.17
C GLN A 18 -3.67 -20.12 -1.53
N ALA A 19 -2.72 -20.70 -0.78
CA ALA A 19 -1.30 -20.50 -1.06
C ALA A 19 -0.96 -20.88 -2.51
N ALA A 20 -0.29 -19.98 -3.22
CA ALA A 20 0.09 -20.18 -4.61
C ALA A 20 1.32 -21.09 -4.71
N ASP A 21 1.47 -21.76 -5.86
CA ASP A 21 2.66 -22.50 -6.23
C ASP A 21 3.87 -21.54 -6.28
N ASP A 22 5.07 -22.04 -6.00
CA ASP A 22 6.31 -21.27 -6.05
C ASP A 22 6.97 -21.28 -7.45
N THR A 23 6.31 -21.87 -8.46
CA THR A 23 6.83 -21.92 -9.82
C THR A 23 7.08 -20.53 -10.39
N ASP A 24 8.25 -20.33 -11.00
CA ASP A 24 8.69 -19.08 -11.63
C ASP A 24 9.17 -19.37 -13.05
N LYS A 25 8.21 -19.48 -13.99
CA LYS A 25 8.51 -19.86 -15.38
C LYS A 25 9.15 -18.75 -16.18
N ASP A 26 8.81 -17.49 -15.89
CA ASP A 26 9.38 -16.33 -16.58
C ASP A 26 10.70 -15.87 -15.97
N ASN A 27 11.13 -16.50 -14.88
CA ASN A 27 12.40 -16.25 -14.23
C ASN A 27 12.58 -14.79 -13.78
N ASP A 28 11.48 -14.16 -13.36
CA ASP A 28 11.51 -12.77 -12.85
C ASP A 28 11.93 -12.68 -11.37
N GLY A 29 12.08 -13.83 -10.71
CA GLY A 29 12.43 -13.92 -9.30
C GLY A 29 11.23 -14.02 -8.37
N PHE A 30 10.02 -14.12 -8.92
CA PHE A 30 8.78 -14.21 -8.13
C PHE A 30 7.89 -15.33 -8.66
N PRO A 31 7.09 -15.98 -7.77
CA PRO A 31 6.16 -17.01 -8.21
C PRO A 31 5.20 -16.49 -9.28
N ASP A 32 4.92 -17.30 -10.30
CA ASP A 32 4.03 -16.93 -11.41
C ASP A 32 2.61 -16.58 -10.95
N GLY A 33 2.15 -17.19 -9.86
CA GLY A 33 0.83 -16.92 -9.29
C GLY A 33 0.78 -15.71 -8.37
N SER A 34 1.91 -15.01 -8.16
CA SER A 34 1.92 -13.82 -7.31
C SER A 34 1.22 -12.64 -8.00
N TYR A 35 0.75 -11.71 -7.19
CA TYR A 35 0.12 -10.49 -7.70
C TYR A 35 1.16 -9.59 -8.38
N ASP A 36 0.76 -8.94 -9.48
CA ASP A 36 1.60 -7.94 -10.14
C ASP A 36 1.89 -6.76 -9.22
N LEU A 37 0.90 -6.38 -8.41
CA LEU A 37 1.01 -5.36 -7.38
C LEU A 37 0.16 -5.77 -6.19
N LEU A 38 0.73 -5.71 -5.01
CA LEU A 38 0.04 -5.92 -3.73
C LEU A 38 0.05 -4.59 -2.98
N MET A 39 -1.13 -4.09 -2.64
CA MET A 39 -1.28 -2.88 -1.83
C MET A 39 -1.80 -3.23 -0.45
N ILE A 40 -1.12 -2.74 0.57
CA ILE A 40 -1.47 -2.93 1.97
C ILE A 40 -1.74 -1.56 2.59
N GLY A 41 -2.94 -1.38 3.10
CA GLY A 41 -3.37 -0.09 3.61
C GLY A 41 -4.29 -0.16 4.81
N ASP A 42 -4.70 1.02 5.26
CA ASP A 42 -5.62 1.21 6.38
C ASP A 42 -6.98 1.72 5.89
N SER A 43 -7.72 2.43 6.74
CA SER A 43 -9.06 2.93 6.40
C SER A 43 -9.05 3.92 5.23
N VAL A 44 -7.95 4.62 4.98
CA VAL A 44 -7.84 5.51 3.82
C VAL A 44 -7.93 4.70 2.53
N SER A 45 -7.19 3.61 2.46
CA SER A 45 -7.18 2.73 1.28
C SER A 45 -8.47 1.92 1.10
N LEU A 46 -9.27 1.73 2.17
CA LEU A 46 -10.57 1.05 2.04
C LEU A 46 -11.47 1.74 1.01
N ARG A 47 -11.37 3.06 0.87
CA ARG A 47 -12.16 3.80 -0.12
C ARG A 47 -11.81 3.45 -1.56
N ALA A 48 -10.65 2.86 -1.80
CA ALA A 48 -10.15 2.52 -3.13
C ALA A 48 -10.47 1.07 -3.54
N VAL A 49 -11.00 0.23 -2.66
CA VAL A 49 -11.16 -1.20 -2.92
C VAL A 49 -12.04 -1.47 -4.14
N ASP A 50 -13.15 -0.77 -4.27
CA ASP A 50 -14.12 -1.03 -5.35
C ASP A 50 -13.60 -0.69 -6.75
N THR A 51 -12.68 0.24 -6.86
CA THR A 51 -12.15 0.69 -8.16
C THR A 51 -10.75 0.20 -8.44
N PHE A 52 -10.14 -0.48 -7.47
CA PHE A 52 -8.74 -0.91 -7.55
C PHE A 52 -8.47 -1.80 -8.76
N ASP A 53 -9.31 -2.82 -8.97
CA ASP A 53 -9.11 -3.80 -10.04
C ASP A 53 -9.15 -3.19 -11.44
N GLY A 54 -9.90 -2.10 -11.59
CA GLY A 54 -9.97 -1.37 -12.86
C GLY A 54 -8.68 -0.62 -13.19
N VAL A 55 -7.87 -0.31 -12.18
CA VAL A 55 -6.57 0.36 -12.35
C VAL A 55 -5.43 -0.66 -12.38
N PHE A 56 -5.52 -1.69 -11.55
CA PHE A 56 -4.47 -2.70 -11.37
C PHE A 56 -5.03 -4.11 -11.58
N PRO A 57 -5.16 -4.58 -12.84
CA PRO A 57 -5.52 -5.97 -13.09
C PRO A 57 -4.44 -6.92 -12.55
N HIS A 58 -4.84 -8.13 -12.17
CA HIS A 58 -3.96 -9.16 -11.60
C HIS A 58 -3.22 -8.72 -10.33
N SER A 59 -3.83 -7.84 -9.59
CA SER A 59 -3.29 -7.23 -8.38
C SER A 59 -4.27 -7.36 -7.23
N HIS A 60 -3.84 -7.02 -6.02
CA HIS A 60 -4.69 -7.14 -4.85
C HIS A 60 -4.48 -5.98 -3.90
N ILE A 61 -5.57 -5.52 -3.30
CA ILE A 61 -5.56 -4.54 -2.23
C ILE A 61 -6.09 -5.19 -0.95
N ASP A 62 -5.28 -5.14 0.10
CA ASP A 62 -5.64 -5.58 1.45
C ASP A 62 -5.64 -4.35 2.35
N ALA A 63 -6.82 -3.86 2.68
CA ALA A 63 -6.99 -2.67 3.49
C ALA A 63 -7.85 -3.00 4.71
N GLU A 64 -7.49 -2.43 5.85
CA GLU A 64 -8.18 -2.69 7.10
C GLU A 64 -8.23 -1.43 7.95
N LYS A 65 -9.42 -1.15 8.51
CA LYS A 65 -9.60 -0.03 9.41
C LYS A 65 -8.68 -0.17 10.63
N GLY A 66 -7.98 0.90 10.99
CA GLY A 66 -7.15 0.96 12.18
C GLY A 66 -5.81 0.23 12.07
N ARG A 67 -5.45 -0.26 10.89
CA ARG A 67 -4.20 -1.02 10.74
C ARG A 67 -2.99 -0.19 11.12
N GLN A 68 -2.19 -0.73 12.03
CA GLN A 68 -0.90 -0.20 12.41
C GLN A 68 0.19 -0.64 11.42
N PHE A 69 1.31 0.05 11.40
CA PHE A 69 2.39 -0.23 10.46
C PHE A 69 2.95 -1.65 10.66
N ASP A 70 3.16 -2.08 11.90
CA ASP A 70 3.67 -3.43 12.19
C ASP A 70 2.67 -4.52 11.80
N ALA A 71 1.37 -4.26 11.94
CA ALA A 71 0.34 -5.17 11.45
C ALA A 71 0.38 -5.28 9.92
N GLY A 72 0.67 -4.18 9.23
CA GLY A 72 0.88 -4.18 7.79
C GLY A 72 2.08 -5.03 7.37
N ARG A 73 3.16 -4.97 8.13
CA ARG A 73 4.31 -5.86 7.92
C ARG A 73 3.93 -7.32 8.08
N ALA A 74 3.21 -7.67 9.15
CA ALA A 74 2.75 -9.04 9.36
C ALA A 74 1.86 -9.54 8.20
N THR A 75 0.99 -8.69 7.71
CA THR A 75 0.17 -8.98 6.53
C THR A 75 1.05 -9.28 5.31
N PHE A 76 2.04 -8.45 5.06
CA PHE A 76 2.98 -8.63 3.95
C PHE A 76 3.74 -9.96 4.06
N GLU A 77 4.24 -10.29 5.25
CA GLU A 77 4.91 -11.56 5.51
C GLU A 77 4.01 -12.76 5.20
N GLY A 78 2.71 -12.66 5.53
CA GLY A 78 1.73 -13.68 5.18
C GLY A 78 1.59 -13.90 3.68
N TYR A 79 1.55 -12.82 2.91
CA TYR A 79 1.51 -12.91 1.43
C TYR A 79 2.79 -13.49 0.86
N ILE A 80 3.94 -13.15 1.42
CA ILE A 80 5.23 -13.74 1.00
C ILE A 80 5.19 -15.25 1.22
N GLN A 81 4.77 -15.69 2.40
CA GLN A 81 4.70 -17.11 2.76
C GLN A 81 3.75 -17.92 1.86
N GLN A 82 2.71 -17.26 1.34
CA GLN A 82 1.74 -17.88 0.45
C GLN A 82 2.11 -17.78 -1.03
N ASN A 83 3.30 -17.27 -1.35
CA ASN A 83 3.78 -17.06 -2.71
C ASN A 83 2.90 -16.10 -3.53
N LEU A 84 2.24 -15.16 -2.86
CA LEU A 84 1.33 -14.19 -3.48
C LEU A 84 1.94 -12.80 -3.61
N ALA A 85 2.97 -12.46 -2.83
CA ALA A 85 3.66 -11.18 -2.94
C ALA A 85 4.67 -11.24 -4.08
N GLY A 86 4.44 -10.44 -5.11
CA GLY A 86 5.32 -10.38 -6.29
C GLY A 86 6.26 -9.19 -6.26
N LYS A 87 6.52 -8.64 -7.43
CA LYS A 87 7.55 -7.63 -7.64
C LYS A 87 7.26 -6.29 -6.97
N ILE A 88 5.99 -5.87 -6.95
CA ILE A 88 5.62 -4.53 -6.47
C ILE A 88 4.75 -4.67 -5.23
N VAL A 89 5.14 -4.00 -4.15
CA VAL A 89 4.30 -3.88 -2.96
C VAL A 89 4.16 -2.41 -2.57
N VAL A 90 2.94 -2.00 -2.26
CA VAL A 90 2.59 -0.64 -1.87
C VAL A 90 2.12 -0.65 -0.42
N PHE A 91 2.73 0.17 0.41
CA PHE A 91 2.30 0.38 1.79
C PHE A 91 1.71 1.78 1.92
N ALA A 92 0.42 1.84 2.20
CA ALA A 92 -0.31 3.08 2.42
C ALA A 92 -0.78 3.11 3.88
N LEU A 93 0.15 3.38 4.77
CA LEU A 93 -0.01 3.31 6.22
C LEU A 93 0.59 4.56 6.88
N GLY A 94 0.31 4.75 8.17
CA GLY A 94 0.83 5.88 8.94
C GLY A 94 -0.24 6.76 9.56
N THR A 95 -1.49 6.58 9.16
CA THR A 95 -2.61 7.34 9.74
C THR A 95 -2.90 6.92 11.19
N ASN A 96 -2.62 5.68 11.54
CA ASN A 96 -3.01 5.11 12.84
C ASN A 96 -1.88 5.00 13.84
N GLY A 97 -0.73 5.59 13.59
CA GLY A 97 0.38 5.59 14.52
C GLY A 97 1.68 6.06 13.91
N LEU A 98 2.64 6.37 14.77
CA LEU A 98 3.97 6.76 14.37
C LEU A 98 4.66 5.63 13.58
N VAL A 99 5.33 6.00 12.51
CA VAL A 99 6.19 5.11 11.72
C VAL A 99 7.64 5.55 11.93
N THR A 100 8.51 4.60 12.24
CA THR A 100 9.93 4.83 12.51
C THR A 100 10.80 4.22 11.42
N ASP A 101 12.07 4.66 11.36
CA ASP A 101 13.06 4.08 10.46
C ASP A 101 13.25 2.58 10.71
N ASP A 102 13.23 2.13 11.97
CA ASP A 102 13.38 0.71 12.32
C ASP A 102 12.22 -0.12 11.76
N GLN A 103 11.00 0.39 11.81
CA GLN A 103 9.83 -0.31 11.25
C GLN A 103 9.92 -0.41 9.73
N ILE A 104 10.40 0.64 9.07
CA ILE A 104 10.63 0.63 7.63
C ILE A 104 11.75 -0.36 7.28
N ASP A 105 12.84 -0.36 8.04
CA ASP A 105 13.96 -1.29 7.82
C ASP A 105 13.50 -2.74 7.91
N ALA A 106 12.59 -3.05 8.83
CA ALA A 106 12.05 -4.39 8.97
C ALA A 106 11.25 -4.82 7.74
N ILE A 107 10.43 -3.92 7.18
CA ILE A 107 9.73 -4.19 5.91
C ILE A 107 10.72 -4.39 4.77
N MET A 108 11.74 -3.56 4.70
CA MET A 108 12.74 -3.66 3.62
C MET A 108 13.55 -4.95 3.71
N ALA A 109 13.83 -5.44 4.92
CA ALA A 109 14.45 -6.75 5.11
C ALA A 109 13.56 -7.87 4.57
N ASP A 110 12.25 -7.81 4.82
CA ASP A 110 11.29 -8.79 4.30
C ASP A 110 11.17 -8.71 2.77
N ALA A 111 11.18 -7.50 2.22
CA ALA A 111 11.00 -7.27 0.78
C ALA A 111 12.19 -7.74 -0.05
N GLY A 112 13.39 -7.63 0.50
CA GLY A 112 14.62 -7.88 -0.25
C GLY A 112 14.92 -6.77 -1.24
N ASP A 113 15.93 -6.97 -2.08
CA ASP A 113 16.42 -5.96 -3.01
C ASP A 113 15.79 -6.03 -4.41
N LYS A 114 15.05 -7.10 -4.70
CA LYS A 114 14.42 -7.30 -6.01
C LYS A 114 13.01 -6.72 -6.11
N ARG A 115 12.33 -6.51 -4.98
CA ARG A 115 11.01 -5.91 -4.96
C ARG A 115 11.11 -4.39 -5.05
N ILE A 116 10.15 -3.81 -5.72
CA ILE A 116 9.89 -2.37 -5.67
C ILE A 116 8.92 -2.13 -4.52
N VAL A 117 9.33 -1.33 -3.56
CA VAL A 117 8.51 -0.99 -2.40
C VAL A 117 8.09 0.47 -2.52
N VAL A 118 6.78 0.69 -2.56
CA VAL A 118 6.19 2.02 -2.65
C VAL A 118 5.57 2.37 -1.32
N PHE A 119 5.98 3.48 -0.73
CA PHE A 119 5.33 4.05 0.44
C PHE A 119 4.50 5.26 0.03
N VAL A 120 3.23 5.25 0.40
CA VAL A 120 2.36 6.41 0.26
C VAL A 120 2.30 7.07 1.63
N ASN A 121 2.70 8.33 1.70
CA ASN A 121 2.65 9.06 2.96
C ASN A 121 1.21 9.47 3.29
N THR A 122 1.00 10.09 4.43
CA THR A 122 -0.33 10.26 4.96
C THR A 122 -0.68 11.73 5.23
N ARG A 123 -1.97 12.02 5.11
CA ARG A 123 -2.58 13.28 5.54
C ARG A 123 -3.66 12.99 6.58
N SER A 124 -3.45 13.45 7.78
CA SER A 124 -4.45 13.39 8.85
C SER A 124 -4.11 14.45 9.91
N PRO A 125 -5.03 14.77 10.82
CA PRO A 125 -4.76 15.74 11.88
C PRO A 125 -3.93 15.18 13.04
N GLN A 126 -3.44 13.96 12.93
CA GLN A 126 -2.73 13.29 14.03
C GLN A 126 -1.34 13.91 14.26
N PRO A 127 -0.89 13.96 15.51
CA PRO A 127 0.37 14.64 15.86
C PRO A 127 1.62 13.93 15.33
N TRP A 128 1.55 12.65 14.98
CA TRP A 128 2.69 11.89 14.47
C TRP A 128 2.93 12.01 12.96
N VAL A 129 2.02 12.67 12.22
CA VAL A 129 2.09 12.72 10.74
C VAL A 129 3.41 13.31 10.25
N GLY A 130 3.88 14.39 10.86
CA GLY A 130 5.15 15.00 10.46
C GLY A 130 6.33 14.03 10.58
N SER A 131 6.47 13.37 11.71
CA SER A 131 7.57 12.41 11.94
C SER A 131 7.43 11.17 11.06
N THR A 132 6.20 10.67 10.90
CA THR A 132 5.92 9.53 10.03
C THR A 132 6.29 9.83 8.59
N ASN A 133 5.85 10.96 8.06
CA ASN A 133 6.15 11.34 6.66
C ASN A 133 7.63 11.62 6.45
N GLN A 134 8.34 12.11 7.47
CA GLN A 134 9.78 12.28 7.39
C GLN A 134 10.50 10.92 7.31
N ALA A 135 10.10 9.95 8.12
CA ALA A 135 10.67 8.60 8.07
C ALA A 135 10.43 7.96 6.70
N ILE A 136 9.23 8.13 6.14
CA ILE A 136 8.89 7.64 4.80
C ILE A 136 9.78 8.31 3.74
N ALA A 137 9.93 9.62 3.79
CA ALA A 137 10.78 10.35 2.84
C ALA A 137 12.24 9.88 2.93
N ASN A 138 12.75 9.68 4.14
CA ASN A 138 14.11 9.21 4.37
C ASN A 138 14.35 7.81 3.78
N ALA A 139 13.34 6.96 3.74
CA ALA A 139 13.47 5.62 3.17
C ALA A 139 13.93 5.65 1.70
N ALA A 140 13.45 6.60 0.92
CA ALA A 140 13.86 6.74 -0.47
C ALA A 140 15.34 7.11 -0.63
N THR A 141 15.95 7.73 0.36
CA THR A 141 17.39 8.04 0.35
C THR A 141 18.26 6.88 0.82
N ARG A 142 17.67 5.94 1.56
CA ARG A 142 18.41 4.80 2.15
C ARG A 142 18.30 3.52 1.33
N TYR A 143 17.26 3.37 0.52
CA TYR A 143 16.99 2.17 -0.27
C TYR A 143 16.74 2.51 -1.72
N LYS A 144 17.49 1.91 -2.63
CA LYS A 144 17.36 2.14 -4.09
C LYS A 144 16.03 1.66 -4.65
N ASN A 145 15.42 0.65 -4.03
CA ASN A 145 14.18 0.05 -4.46
C ASN A 145 12.94 0.62 -3.77
N VAL A 146 13.09 1.71 -3.03
CA VAL A 146 11.97 2.44 -2.43
C VAL A 146 11.56 3.60 -3.33
N ARG A 147 10.25 3.73 -3.54
CA ARG A 147 9.62 4.90 -4.15
C ARG A 147 8.63 5.49 -3.16
N VAL A 148 8.55 6.80 -3.10
CA VAL A 148 7.65 7.51 -2.19
C VAL A 148 6.64 8.30 -3.01
N ILE A 149 5.36 8.16 -2.65
CA ILE A 149 4.30 9.00 -3.17
C ILE A 149 3.95 10.00 -2.09
N ASP A 150 4.18 11.28 -2.38
CA ASP A 150 3.90 12.38 -1.47
C ASP A 150 2.43 12.79 -1.57
N TRP A 151 1.56 11.96 -1.04
CA TRP A 151 0.13 12.26 -0.98
C TRP A 151 -0.14 13.51 -0.14
N TYR A 152 0.63 13.69 0.94
CA TYR A 152 0.51 14.87 1.80
C TYR A 152 0.72 16.16 1.01
N GLY A 153 1.80 16.23 0.23
CA GLY A 153 2.10 17.40 -0.59
C GLY A 153 1.11 17.57 -1.75
N TYR A 154 0.82 16.48 -2.45
CA TYR A 154 -0.10 16.50 -3.59
C TYR A 154 -1.51 16.98 -3.20
N SER A 155 -2.00 16.56 -2.06
CA SER A 155 -3.34 16.87 -1.59
C SER A 155 -3.45 18.20 -0.84
N ALA A 156 -2.35 18.91 -0.66
CA ALA A 156 -2.37 20.20 0.00
C ALA A 156 -3.30 21.17 -0.75
N ASN A 157 -4.18 21.83 -0.02
CA ASN A 157 -5.15 22.78 -0.59
C ASN A 157 -6.15 22.15 -1.58
N ARG A 158 -6.31 20.82 -1.57
CA ARG A 158 -7.22 20.08 -2.44
C ARG A 158 -8.33 19.42 -1.62
N ASN A 159 -9.29 20.24 -1.14
CA ASN A 159 -10.41 19.73 -0.34
C ASN A 159 -11.31 18.77 -1.12
N ASP A 160 -11.30 18.86 -2.45
CA ASP A 160 -12.07 17.98 -3.33
C ASP A 160 -11.61 16.51 -3.28
N LEU A 161 -10.40 16.26 -2.81
CA LEU A 161 -9.84 14.90 -2.69
C LEU A 161 -10.33 14.15 -1.46
N PHE A 162 -11.00 14.84 -0.55
CA PHE A 162 -11.39 14.29 0.75
C PHE A 162 -12.86 14.44 1.03
N ASP A 163 -13.37 13.55 1.87
CA ASP A 163 -14.61 13.80 2.61
C ASP A 163 -14.37 14.87 3.67
N GLY A 164 -15.41 15.26 4.41
CA GLY A 164 -15.33 16.39 5.32
C GLY A 164 -14.27 16.33 6.43
N ASP A 165 -13.64 15.18 6.65
CA ASP A 165 -12.61 15.02 7.69
C ASP A 165 -11.19 15.36 7.22
N GLY A 166 -11.00 15.64 5.93
CA GLY A 166 -9.68 15.95 5.36
C GLY A 166 -8.67 14.80 5.35
N THR A 167 -9.13 13.58 5.59
CA THR A 167 -8.30 12.37 5.68
C THR A 167 -8.80 11.27 4.74
N HIS A 168 -10.08 10.92 4.85
CA HIS A 168 -10.67 9.87 4.04
C HIS A 168 -11.02 10.39 2.65
N LEU A 169 -10.74 9.56 1.63
CA LEU A 169 -10.82 9.97 0.24
C LEU A 169 -12.26 10.15 -0.23
N SER A 170 -12.51 11.21 -0.99
CA SER A 170 -13.71 11.35 -1.81
C SER A 170 -13.59 10.48 -3.06
N THR A 171 -14.63 10.41 -3.88
CA THR A 171 -14.57 9.72 -5.17
C THR A 171 -13.46 10.28 -6.06
N THR A 172 -13.34 11.60 -6.14
CA THR A 172 -12.24 12.25 -6.87
C THR A 172 -10.89 11.89 -6.25
N GLY A 173 -10.80 11.87 -4.93
CA GLY A 173 -9.60 11.51 -4.20
C GLY A 173 -9.14 10.09 -4.51
N VAL A 174 -10.05 9.13 -4.55
CA VAL A 174 -9.73 7.74 -4.90
C VAL A 174 -9.11 7.66 -6.30
N THR A 175 -9.72 8.33 -7.27
CA THR A 175 -9.22 8.33 -8.64
C THR A 175 -7.79 8.86 -8.71
N GLU A 176 -7.54 10.01 -8.12
CA GLU A 176 -6.21 10.64 -8.19
C GLU A 176 -5.18 9.89 -7.35
N TYR A 177 -5.59 9.33 -6.21
CA TYR A 177 -4.74 8.50 -5.36
C TYR A 177 -4.23 7.26 -6.10
N LEU A 178 -5.13 6.50 -6.72
CA LEU A 178 -4.75 5.32 -7.48
C LEU A 178 -3.94 5.67 -8.73
N ASN A 179 -4.24 6.79 -9.38
CA ASN A 179 -3.46 7.24 -10.54
C ASN A 179 -2.03 7.61 -10.18
N LEU A 180 -1.80 8.23 -9.02
CA LEU A 180 -0.46 8.52 -8.54
C LEU A 180 0.33 7.23 -8.30
N ILE A 181 -0.30 6.23 -7.71
CA ILE A 181 0.34 4.92 -7.50
C ILE A 181 0.66 4.29 -8.85
N HIS A 182 -0.30 4.28 -9.77
CA HIS A 182 -0.11 3.72 -11.10
C HIS A 182 1.06 4.39 -11.84
N ASP A 183 1.10 5.72 -11.83
CA ASP A 183 2.16 6.47 -12.50
C ASP A 183 3.55 6.16 -11.92
N ALA A 184 3.62 5.88 -10.62
CA ALA A 184 4.89 5.55 -9.98
C ALA A 184 5.45 4.18 -10.39
N VAL A 185 4.60 3.25 -10.87
CA VAL A 185 4.98 1.86 -11.14
C VAL A 185 4.66 1.38 -12.55
N LYS A 186 4.04 2.19 -13.40
CA LYS A 186 3.54 1.76 -14.71
C LYS A 186 4.59 1.13 -15.61
N LYS A 187 5.85 1.54 -15.50
CA LYS A 187 6.94 0.97 -16.30
C LYS A 187 7.36 -0.43 -15.83
N ASP A 188 6.96 -0.82 -14.64
CA ASP A 188 7.31 -2.09 -14.02
C ASP A 188 6.14 -3.08 -14.02
N LEU A 189 4.98 -2.67 -14.47
CA LEU A 189 3.83 -3.53 -14.66
C LEU A 189 3.93 -4.28 -15.99
N PRO A 190 3.36 -5.51 -16.07
CA PRO A 190 3.32 -6.26 -17.33
C PRO A 190 2.59 -5.53 -18.45
#